data_ff7ee8c743c7a4b1d36fc175cbea522c
#
_entry.id   ff7ee8c743c7a4b1d36fc175cbea522c
#
_cell.length_a   1.000
_cell.length_b   1.000
_cell.length_c   1.000
_cell.angle_alpha   90.00
_cell.angle_beta   90.00
_cell.angle_gamma   90.00
#
_symmetry.space_group_name_H-M   'P 1'
#
loop_
_entity.id
_entity.type
_entity.pdbx_description
1 polymer ?
#
loop_
_entity_poly.entity_id
_entity_poly.type
_entity_poly.pdbx_seq_one_letter_code
_entity_poly.pdbx_strand_id
1 'polypeptide(L)'
;MRSDAIDRLRPVVGVQYPCFAVGMCNLYAMMRGRAEVAAVARAVSDRNNNQPPMSSIFPDYAAPVVARTEDGSREMRDVRWGMPSSKRALLDAATKRADKLRVKGMEFDFSELLRMEPDKGTTNIRNTSSRHWQPWLGPQNRCLVPFTSFSEPDQVGGSLQPVWFALSDERPVAFFAGIHTPWGCVRKIKTGWEDCNLYGFLTTDANAEVATYHSKAMPVILTDPAEWDLWLSDAPWAEVQHLQRPLPDGALRVVARGERKDEAVLD
;
A
#
# COMPACT_ATOMS: atom_id res chain seq x y z
N MET A 1 -43.86 11.10 41.81
CA MET A 1 -42.73 12.00 42.05
C MET A 1 -41.52 11.24 41.49
N ARG A 2 -41.20 11.45 40.22
CA ARG A 2 -40.16 12.29 39.65
C ARG A 2 -38.77 11.94 40.16
N SER A 3 -37.97 11.38 39.33
CA SER A 3 -36.75 12.09 38.94
C SER A 3 -36.05 11.38 37.76
N ASP A 4 -35.78 12.17 36.77
CA ASP A 4 -35.00 11.91 35.57
C ASP A 4 -33.55 11.56 35.89
N ALA A 5 -33.01 10.55 35.22
CA ALA A 5 -31.58 10.39 35.04
C ALA A 5 -31.28 10.17 33.56
N ILE A 6 -31.07 11.26 32.86
CA ILE A 6 -30.48 11.27 31.52
C ILE A 6 -28.99 10.96 31.70
N ASP A 7 -28.62 9.73 31.40
CA ASP A 7 -27.23 9.32 31.43
C ASP A 7 -26.52 9.82 30.15
N ARG A 8 -25.54 10.69 30.39
CA ARG A 8 -24.74 11.39 29.34
C ARG A 8 -23.80 10.39 28.71
N LEU A 9 -24.09 10.01 27.48
CA LEU A 9 -23.10 9.38 26.58
C LEU A 9 -21.93 10.34 26.37
N ARG A 10 -20.79 10.05 27.00
CA ARG A 10 -19.53 10.70 26.70
C ARG A 10 -19.08 10.29 25.30
N PRO A 11 -18.64 11.23 24.43
CA PRO A 11 -18.07 10.86 23.15
C PRO A 11 -16.76 10.10 23.39
N VAL A 12 -16.62 8.96 22.73
CA VAL A 12 -15.37 8.20 22.68
C VAL A 12 -14.32 9.10 22.07
N VAL A 13 -13.27 9.37 22.83
CA VAL A 13 -12.12 10.19 22.43
C VAL A 13 -11.55 9.55 21.16
N GLY A 14 -11.61 10.29 20.07
CA GLY A 14 -11.09 9.88 18.76
C GLY A 14 -9.61 9.53 18.84
N VAL A 15 -9.27 8.33 18.40
CA VAL A 15 -7.89 7.94 18.15
C VAL A 15 -7.37 8.86 17.04
N GLN A 16 -6.53 9.82 17.39
CA GLN A 16 -5.79 10.65 16.44
C GLN A 16 -4.76 9.77 15.74
N TYR A 17 -5.10 9.29 14.55
CA TYR A 17 -4.11 8.71 13.65
C TYR A 17 -3.19 9.81 13.15
N PRO A 18 -1.86 9.58 13.12
CA PRO A 18 -0.92 10.58 12.62
C PRO A 18 -1.27 10.97 11.19
N CYS A 19 -1.26 12.26 10.91
CA CYS A 19 -1.45 12.86 9.60
C CYS A 19 -0.35 12.31 8.68
N PHE A 20 -0.67 11.33 7.84
CA PHE A 20 0.23 10.84 6.81
C PHE A 20 0.43 11.95 5.77
N ALA A 21 1.66 12.09 5.30
CA ALA A 21 2.03 13.09 4.31
C ALA A 21 1.04 13.04 3.13
N VAL A 22 0.42 14.17 2.86
CA VAL A 22 -0.51 14.39 1.76
C VAL A 22 0.23 14.11 0.46
N GLY A 23 -0.01 12.97 -0.17
CA GLY A 23 0.73 12.81 -1.39
C GLY A 23 0.65 11.58 -2.26
N MET A 24 -0.02 10.47 -1.95
CA MET A 24 -0.20 9.32 -2.88
C MET A 24 -1.14 8.28 -2.27
N CYS A 25 -1.61 7.31 -3.07
CA CYS A 25 -2.51 6.24 -2.67
C CYS A 25 -2.00 5.52 -1.39
N ASN A 26 -2.72 5.68 -0.30
CA ASN A 26 -2.39 5.09 1.00
C ASN A 26 -3.56 4.28 1.57
N LEU A 27 -4.50 3.89 0.70
CA LEU A 27 -5.69 3.16 1.10
C LEU A 27 -6.24 2.40 -0.11
N TYR A 28 -6.44 1.11 0.05
CA TYR A 28 -7.14 0.28 -0.94
C TYR A 28 -7.94 -0.82 -0.24
N ALA A 29 -8.80 -1.51 -0.96
CA ALA A 29 -9.62 -2.60 -0.46
C ALA A 29 -9.47 -3.84 -1.34
N MET A 30 -9.65 -5.01 -0.72
CA MET A 30 -9.74 -6.30 -1.38
C MET A 30 -10.95 -7.03 -0.79
N MET A 31 -12.12 -6.83 -1.40
CA MET A 31 -13.43 -7.25 -0.88
C MET A 31 -13.84 -8.66 -1.33
N ARG A 32 -13.05 -9.30 -2.20
CA ARG A 32 -13.28 -10.67 -2.65
C ARG A 32 -12.56 -11.68 -1.75
N GLY A 33 -13.10 -12.87 -1.68
CA GLY A 33 -12.50 -13.96 -0.91
C GLY A 33 -11.14 -14.39 -1.49
N ARG A 34 -10.25 -14.87 -0.64
CA ARG A 34 -8.89 -15.30 -1.05
C ARG A 34 -8.91 -16.40 -2.13
N ALA A 35 -9.87 -17.32 -2.05
CA ALA A 35 -10.03 -18.37 -3.06
C ALA A 35 -10.34 -17.81 -4.46
N GLU A 36 -11.18 -16.77 -4.54
CA GLU A 36 -11.48 -16.08 -5.79
C GLU A 36 -10.23 -15.35 -6.33
N VAL A 37 -9.52 -14.62 -5.46
CA VAL A 37 -8.27 -13.95 -5.82
C VAL A 37 -7.23 -14.94 -6.32
N ALA A 38 -7.06 -16.08 -5.64
CA ALA A 38 -6.13 -17.13 -6.05
C ALA A 38 -6.51 -17.73 -7.43
N ALA A 39 -7.81 -17.96 -7.65
CA ALA A 39 -8.30 -18.46 -8.93
C ALA A 39 -8.05 -17.47 -10.08
N VAL A 40 -8.37 -16.19 -9.89
CA VAL A 40 -8.11 -15.12 -10.86
C VAL A 40 -6.62 -15.00 -11.16
N ALA A 41 -5.77 -15.00 -10.12
CA ALA A 41 -4.33 -14.89 -10.25
C ALA A 41 -3.64 -16.18 -10.73
N ARG A 42 -4.39 -17.29 -10.85
CA ARG A 42 -3.83 -18.63 -11.13
C ARG A 42 -2.76 -19.04 -10.12
N ALA A 43 -2.96 -18.72 -8.84
CA ALA A 43 -2.08 -19.13 -7.76
C ALA A 43 -2.41 -20.57 -7.34
N VAL A 44 -1.37 -21.41 -7.25
CA VAL A 44 -1.51 -22.85 -6.93
C VAL A 44 -1.49 -23.11 -5.42
N SER A 45 -1.06 -22.14 -4.62
CA SER A 45 -1.02 -22.23 -3.16
C SER A 45 -1.37 -20.90 -2.51
N ASP A 46 -1.97 -20.97 -1.33
CA ASP A 46 -2.25 -19.86 -0.43
C ASP A 46 -1.81 -20.22 0.98
N ARG A 47 -0.82 -19.50 1.51
CA ARG A 47 -0.27 -19.77 2.86
C ARG A 47 -1.23 -19.41 3.99
N ASN A 48 -2.26 -18.62 3.73
CA ASN A 48 -3.18 -18.14 4.77
C ASN A 48 -4.62 -18.02 4.23
N ASN A 49 -5.28 -19.16 4.05
CA ASN A 49 -6.58 -19.25 3.37
C ASN A 49 -7.80 -18.76 4.18
N ASN A 50 -7.64 -18.40 5.46
CA ASN A 50 -8.75 -18.04 6.36
C ASN A 50 -8.93 -16.53 6.61
N GLN A 51 -8.18 -15.66 5.91
CA GLN A 51 -8.32 -14.22 6.10
C GLN A 51 -9.59 -13.72 5.40
N PRO A 52 -10.45 -12.96 6.12
CA PRO A 52 -11.65 -12.37 5.52
C PRO A 52 -11.30 -11.28 4.50
N PRO A 53 -12.26 -10.89 3.64
CA PRO A 53 -12.14 -9.71 2.81
C PRO A 53 -11.74 -8.47 3.63
N MET A 54 -10.94 -7.60 3.02
CA MET A 54 -10.38 -6.41 3.67
C MET A 54 -10.97 -5.15 3.05
N SER A 55 -11.89 -4.50 3.75
CA SER A 55 -12.53 -3.25 3.29
C SER A 55 -11.62 -2.03 3.36
N SER A 56 -10.48 -2.14 4.05
CA SER A 56 -9.46 -1.08 4.13
C SER A 56 -8.10 -1.69 4.44
N ILE A 57 -7.14 -1.42 3.58
CA ILE A 57 -5.74 -1.81 3.74
C ILE A 57 -4.93 -0.51 3.81
N PHE A 58 -4.32 -0.27 4.96
CA PHE A 58 -3.50 0.90 5.24
C PHE A 58 -2.00 0.56 5.21
N PRO A 59 -1.12 1.55 5.07
CA PRO A 59 0.31 1.35 5.25
C PRO A 59 0.63 0.61 6.55
N ASP A 60 1.62 -0.27 6.50
CA ASP A 60 2.05 -1.16 7.59
C ASP A 60 1.10 -2.34 7.89
N TYR A 61 -0.04 -2.47 7.19
CA TYR A 61 -0.89 -3.67 7.27
C TYR A 61 -0.29 -4.82 6.46
N ALA A 62 -0.48 -6.03 6.97
CA ALA A 62 -0.26 -7.24 6.19
C ALA A 62 -1.46 -7.45 5.25
N ALA A 63 -1.18 -7.70 3.98
CA ALA A 63 -2.20 -7.94 2.96
C ALA A 63 -1.69 -8.98 1.94
N PRO A 64 -2.60 -9.65 1.22
CA PRO A 64 -2.22 -10.66 0.24
C PRO A 64 -1.45 -10.04 -0.93
N VAL A 65 -0.43 -10.73 -1.36
CA VAL A 65 0.25 -10.54 -2.65
C VAL A 65 0.39 -11.89 -3.34
N VAL A 66 0.42 -11.89 -4.67
CA VAL A 66 0.72 -13.08 -5.46
C VAL A 66 2.12 -12.92 -6.04
N ALA A 67 3.02 -13.81 -5.72
CA ALA A 67 4.39 -13.80 -6.18
C ALA A 67 4.75 -15.14 -6.82
N ARG A 68 5.77 -15.11 -7.65
CA ARG A 68 6.32 -16.33 -8.24
C ARG A 68 7.21 -17.06 -7.23
N THR A 69 7.13 -18.36 -7.19
CA THR A 69 8.00 -19.24 -6.45
C THR A 69 9.21 -19.67 -7.33
N GLU A 70 10.20 -20.30 -6.72
CA GLU A 70 11.41 -20.74 -7.42
C GLU A 70 11.13 -21.76 -8.54
N ASP A 71 10.09 -22.60 -8.39
CA ASP A 71 9.64 -23.55 -9.40
C ASP A 71 8.80 -22.92 -10.51
N GLY A 72 8.58 -21.60 -10.47
CA GLY A 72 7.83 -20.86 -11.46
C GLY A 72 6.32 -20.81 -11.22
N SER A 73 5.80 -21.50 -10.22
CA SER A 73 4.39 -21.43 -9.83
C SER A 73 4.06 -20.08 -9.15
N ARG A 74 2.78 -19.79 -8.93
CA ARG A 74 2.32 -18.62 -8.23
C ARG A 74 1.81 -18.98 -6.85
N GLU A 75 2.25 -18.22 -5.85
CA GLU A 75 1.84 -18.39 -4.48
C GLU A 75 1.23 -17.09 -3.95
N MET A 76 0.10 -17.19 -3.25
CA MET A 76 -0.47 -16.08 -2.49
C MET A 76 0.02 -16.15 -1.04
N ARG A 77 0.51 -15.02 -0.53
CA ARG A 77 1.04 -14.88 0.84
C ARG A 77 0.80 -13.50 1.38
N ASP A 78 0.74 -13.36 2.71
CA ASP A 78 0.58 -12.06 3.35
C ASP A 78 1.94 -11.39 3.52
N VAL A 79 2.01 -10.13 3.11
CA VAL A 79 3.20 -9.29 3.13
C VAL A 79 2.82 -7.92 3.67
N ARG A 80 3.68 -7.25 4.42
CA ARG A 80 3.42 -5.96 5.03
C ARG A 80 3.63 -4.82 4.04
N TRP A 81 2.65 -3.91 3.96
CA TRP A 81 2.71 -2.79 3.02
C TRP A 81 3.66 -1.69 3.48
N GLY A 82 4.71 -1.44 2.72
CA GLY A 82 5.71 -0.40 2.96
C GLY A 82 7.12 -0.91 2.74
N MET A 83 7.62 -0.84 1.51
CA MET A 83 8.98 -1.17 1.10
C MET A 83 10.01 -0.37 1.90
N PRO A 84 11.26 -0.84 2.01
CA PRO A 84 12.30 -0.15 2.77
C PRO A 84 12.45 1.31 2.35
N SER A 85 12.53 2.22 3.30
CA SER A 85 12.88 3.60 3.05
C SER A 85 14.36 3.74 2.65
N SER A 86 14.71 4.78 1.92
CA SER A 86 16.10 5.01 1.56
C SER A 86 16.96 5.33 2.79
N LYS A 87 18.25 4.95 2.75
CA LYS A 87 19.21 5.30 3.81
C LYS A 87 19.21 6.82 4.10
N ARG A 88 19.05 7.64 3.08
CA ARG A 88 18.95 9.10 3.22
C ARG A 88 17.70 9.49 4.02
N ALA A 89 16.55 8.91 3.73
CA ALA A 89 15.32 9.22 4.45
C ALA A 89 15.41 8.83 5.93
N LEU A 90 16.00 7.68 6.25
CA LEU A 90 16.25 7.24 7.62
C LEU A 90 17.23 8.16 8.34
N LEU A 91 18.32 8.56 7.69
CA LEU A 91 19.29 9.51 8.25
C LEU A 91 18.64 10.87 8.54
N ASP A 92 17.85 11.39 7.60
CA ASP A 92 17.14 12.66 7.78
C ASP A 92 16.11 12.58 8.93
N ALA A 93 15.43 11.45 9.09
CA ALA A 93 14.49 11.22 10.19
C ALA A 93 15.20 11.13 11.54
N ALA A 94 16.31 10.37 11.63
CA ALA A 94 17.13 10.26 12.83
C ALA A 94 17.73 11.62 13.22
N THR A 95 18.21 12.40 12.24
CA THR A 95 18.74 13.76 12.49
C THR A 95 17.67 14.67 13.10
N LYS A 96 16.45 14.69 12.52
CA LYS A 96 15.33 15.45 13.08
C LYS A 96 14.96 15.02 14.50
N ARG A 97 15.08 13.74 14.80
CA ARG A 97 14.86 13.21 16.16
C ARG A 97 15.97 13.66 17.11
N ALA A 98 17.25 13.57 16.68
CA ALA A 98 18.39 14.04 17.44
C ALA A 98 18.27 15.52 17.79
N ASP A 99 17.86 16.37 16.86
CA ASP A 99 17.65 17.80 17.10
C ASP A 99 16.56 18.05 18.16
N LYS A 100 15.47 17.29 18.13
CA LYS A 100 14.42 17.38 19.17
C LYS A 100 14.93 16.97 20.55
N LEU A 101 15.83 15.99 20.64
CA LEU A 101 16.45 15.56 21.90
C LEU A 101 17.43 16.62 22.43
N ARG A 102 18.25 17.22 21.54
CA ARG A 102 19.16 18.33 21.89
C ARG A 102 18.39 19.52 22.48
N VAL A 103 17.29 19.92 21.85
CA VAL A 103 16.44 21.02 22.37
C VAL A 103 15.89 20.71 23.77
N LYS A 104 15.67 19.42 24.08
CA LYS A 104 15.21 18.98 25.40
C LYS A 104 16.36 18.76 26.41
N GLY A 105 17.60 19.01 26.03
CA GLY A 105 18.78 18.76 26.87
C GLY A 105 19.04 17.29 27.16
N MET A 106 18.54 16.37 26.32
CA MET A 106 18.73 14.92 26.50
C MET A 106 20.01 14.47 25.81
N GLU A 107 20.81 13.68 26.49
CA GLU A 107 21.94 12.99 25.89
C GLU A 107 21.47 11.77 25.08
N PHE A 108 22.17 11.46 24.00
CA PHE A 108 21.90 10.32 23.12
C PHE A 108 23.15 9.92 22.33
N ASP A 109 23.24 8.65 21.98
CA ASP A 109 24.15 8.16 20.95
C ASP A 109 23.45 8.22 19.58
N PHE A 110 23.99 9.01 18.65
CA PHE A 110 23.42 9.17 17.32
C PHE A 110 23.45 7.86 16.51
N SER A 111 24.46 7.03 16.66
CA SER A 111 24.56 5.75 15.97
C SER A 111 23.45 4.80 16.41
N GLU A 112 23.20 4.75 17.70
CA GLU A 112 22.09 3.96 18.26
C GLU A 112 20.73 4.54 17.86
N LEU A 113 20.58 5.87 17.87
CA LEU A 113 19.38 6.54 17.43
C LEU A 113 19.05 6.21 15.97
N LEU A 114 20.07 6.23 15.09
CA LEU A 114 19.91 5.89 13.67
C LEU A 114 19.60 4.39 13.50
N ARG A 115 20.28 3.51 14.23
CA ARG A 115 20.03 2.07 14.19
C ARG A 115 18.59 1.72 14.58
N MET A 116 18.03 2.46 15.54
CA MET A 116 16.68 2.28 16.06
C MET A 116 15.65 3.23 15.42
N GLU A 117 16.01 3.94 14.33
CA GLU A 117 15.07 4.81 13.64
C GLU A 117 13.97 4.00 12.96
N PRO A 118 12.69 4.24 13.28
CA PRO A 118 11.60 3.53 12.65
C PRO A 118 11.53 3.80 11.14
N ASP A 119 11.64 2.75 10.37
CA ASP A 119 11.34 2.77 8.94
C ASP A 119 9.82 2.73 8.74
N LYS A 120 9.25 3.86 8.36
CA LYS A 120 7.81 3.97 8.08
C LYS A 120 7.40 3.28 6.79
N GLY A 121 8.36 2.89 5.97
CA GLY A 121 8.16 2.28 4.68
C GLY A 121 7.75 3.25 3.58
N THR A 122 8.02 2.84 2.35
CA THR A 122 7.58 3.52 1.13
C THR A 122 6.49 2.69 0.46
N THR A 123 5.29 3.20 0.41
CA THR A 123 4.11 2.49 -0.11
C THR A 123 4.00 2.55 -1.63
N ASN A 124 4.45 3.67 -2.23
CA ASN A 124 4.27 4.02 -3.62
C ASN A 124 5.63 4.26 -4.28
N ILE A 125 5.87 3.60 -5.41
CA ILE A 125 7.16 3.60 -6.10
C ILE A 125 6.98 4.27 -7.46
N ARG A 126 7.40 5.53 -7.57
CA ARG A 126 7.25 6.31 -8.80
C ARG A 126 8.50 6.29 -9.67
N ASN A 127 9.63 6.65 -9.08
CA ASN A 127 10.89 6.79 -9.80
C ASN A 127 11.68 5.48 -9.80
N THR A 128 11.35 4.57 -10.70
CA THR A 128 12.02 3.27 -10.85
C THR A 128 13.45 3.37 -11.40
N SER A 129 13.87 4.53 -11.93
CA SER A 129 15.26 4.78 -12.32
C SER A 129 16.16 5.08 -11.12
N SER A 130 15.60 5.34 -9.94
CA SER A 130 16.37 5.55 -8.72
C SER A 130 17.17 4.29 -8.34
N ARG A 131 18.46 4.47 -8.03
CA ARG A 131 19.35 3.40 -7.53
C ARG A 131 18.77 2.67 -6.30
N HIS A 132 17.90 3.32 -5.55
CA HIS A 132 17.25 2.72 -4.39
C HIS A 132 16.34 1.55 -4.77
N TRP A 133 15.62 1.64 -5.90
CA TRP A 133 14.65 0.63 -6.32
C TRP A 133 15.24 -0.47 -7.21
N GLN A 134 16.33 -0.20 -7.90
CA GLN A 134 16.94 -1.14 -8.85
C GLN A 134 17.15 -2.57 -8.31
N PRO A 135 17.57 -2.77 -7.03
CA PRO A 135 17.76 -4.12 -6.49
C PRO A 135 16.47 -4.97 -6.45
N TRP A 136 15.30 -4.34 -6.44
CA TRP A 136 14.01 -5.02 -6.30
C TRP A 136 13.14 -5.01 -7.57
N LEU A 137 13.66 -4.54 -8.71
CA LEU A 137 12.92 -4.57 -9.98
C LEU A 137 13.10 -5.89 -10.75
N GLY A 138 13.94 -6.79 -10.25
CA GLY A 138 14.16 -8.11 -10.84
C GLY A 138 12.97 -9.05 -10.68
N PRO A 139 12.92 -10.14 -11.47
CA PRO A 139 11.81 -11.10 -11.48
C PRO A 139 11.45 -11.66 -10.11
N GLN A 140 12.47 -11.95 -9.29
CA GLN A 140 12.32 -12.56 -7.95
C GLN A 140 11.63 -11.63 -6.95
N ASN A 141 11.56 -10.34 -7.22
CA ASN A 141 10.96 -9.35 -6.34
C ASN A 141 9.61 -8.82 -6.84
N ARG A 142 9.18 -9.21 -8.05
CA ARG A 142 7.89 -8.76 -8.58
C ARG A 142 6.73 -9.55 -8.00
N CYS A 143 5.62 -8.86 -7.75
CA CYS A 143 4.39 -9.48 -7.28
C CYS A 143 3.17 -8.74 -7.85
N LEU A 144 2.03 -9.41 -7.83
CA LEU A 144 0.72 -8.79 -8.07
C LEU A 144 0.08 -8.50 -6.72
N VAL A 145 -0.40 -7.26 -6.54
CA VAL A 145 -1.12 -6.85 -5.33
C VAL A 145 -2.60 -6.80 -5.67
N PRO A 146 -3.42 -7.76 -5.20
CA PRO A 146 -4.84 -7.81 -5.53
C PRO A 146 -5.59 -6.67 -4.86
N PHE A 147 -6.52 -6.08 -5.60
CA PHE A 147 -7.44 -5.07 -5.10
C PHE A 147 -8.80 -5.19 -5.78
N THR A 148 -9.82 -4.62 -5.16
CA THR A 148 -11.16 -4.44 -5.75
C THR A 148 -11.51 -2.96 -5.92
N SER A 149 -10.92 -2.10 -5.07
CA SER A 149 -11.00 -0.64 -5.18
C SER A 149 -9.79 0.00 -4.48
N PHE A 150 -9.47 1.23 -4.86
CA PHE A 150 -8.43 2.04 -4.21
C PHE A 150 -8.92 3.47 -4.01
N SER A 151 -8.32 4.16 -3.05
CA SER A 151 -8.75 5.50 -2.68
C SER A 151 -7.63 6.52 -2.85
N GLU A 152 -7.97 7.65 -3.45
CA GLU A 152 -7.16 8.86 -3.46
C GLU A 152 -7.87 10.00 -2.72
N PRO A 153 -7.12 10.90 -2.06
CA PRO A 153 -7.73 12.06 -1.42
C PRO A 153 -8.19 13.08 -2.47
N ASP A 154 -9.34 13.69 -2.26
CA ASP A 154 -9.82 14.81 -3.07
C ASP A 154 -8.98 16.07 -2.80
N GLN A 155 -7.83 16.17 -3.44
CA GLN A 155 -6.92 17.31 -3.34
C GLN A 155 -7.37 18.48 -4.20
N VAL A 156 -7.97 18.21 -5.37
CA VAL A 156 -8.43 19.23 -6.30
C VAL A 156 -9.65 19.96 -5.70
N GLY A 157 -10.60 19.22 -5.14
CA GLY A 157 -11.73 19.80 -4.41
C GLY A 157 -11.35 20.36 -3.03
N GLY A 158 -10.14 20.10 -2.55
CA GLY A 158 -9.61 20.60 -1.27
C GLY A 158 -10.23 19.96 -0.03
N SER A 159 -11.15 19.02 -0.17
CA SER A 159 -11.81 18.34 0.95
C SER A 159 -10.92 17.32 1.65
N LEU A 160 -9.92 16.77 0.93
CA LEU A 160 -9.05 15.67 1.32
C LEU A 160 -9.80 14.38 1.72
N GLN A 161 -11.10 14.30 1.43
CA GLN A 161 -11.90 13.11 1.68
C GLN A 161 -11.48 11.99 0.72
N PRO A 162 -11.56 10.72 1.14
CA PRO A 162 -11.31 9.59 0.27
C PRO A 162 -12.30 9.55 -0.88
N VAL A 163 -11.80 9.37 -2.10
CA VAL A 163 -12.57 9.06 -3.30
C VAL A 163 -12.14 7.69 -3.77
N TRP A 164 -13.06 6.75 -3.81
CA TRP A 164 -12.81 5.36 -4.16
C TRP A 164 -13.03 5.10 -5.65
N PHE A 165 -12.06 4.43 -6.25
CA PHE A 165 -12.04 4.05 -7.66
C PHE A 165 -12.03 2.53 -7.81
N ALA A 166 -12.76 2.02 -8.77
CA ALA A 166 -12.74 0.62 -9.20
C ALA A 166 -12.87 0.54 -10.72
N LEU A 167 -12.65 -0.65 -11.30
CA LEU A 167 -12.83 -0.89 -12.74
C LEU A 167 -14.29 -0.80 -13.14
N SER A 168 -15.21 -1.21 -12.25
CA SER A 168 -16.67 -1.09 -12.42
C SER A 168 -17.36 -1.07 -11.06
N ASP A 169 -18.67 -0.90 -11.05
CA ASP A 169 -19.48 -0.91 -9.81
C ASP A 169 -19.47 -2.29 -9.12
N GLU A 170 -19.26 -3.39 -9.88
CA GLU A 170 -19.12 -4.77 -9.38
C GLU A 170 -17.77 -5.03 -8.70
N ARG A 171 -16.84 -4.10 -8.80
CA ARG A 171 -15.51 -4.17 -8.18
C ARG A 171 -14.79 -5.51 -8.44
N PRO A 172 -14.52 -5.86 -9.70
CA PRO A 172 -13.80 -7.08 -10.03
C PRO A 172 -12.38 -7.06 -9.45
N VAL A 173 -11.82 -8.24 -9.22
CA VAL A 173 -10.42 -8.37 -8.83
C VAL A 173 -9.51 -7.87 -9.96
N ALA A 174 -8.63 -6.96 -9.63
CA ALA A 174 -7.52 -6.54 -10.48
C ALA A 174 -6.23 -6.47 -9.65
N PHE A 175 -5.11 -6.13 -10.28
CA PHE A 175 -3.82 -6.17 -9.60
C PHE A 175 -3.03 -4.87 -9.82
N PHE A 176 -2.43 -4.38 -8.75
CA PHE A 176 -1.34 -3.41 -8.89
C PHE A 176 -0.03 -4.14 -9.23
N ALA A 177 0.79 -3.53 -10.07
CA ALA A 177 2.16 -3.97 -10.31
C ALA A 177 3.00 -3.70 -9.07
N GLY A 178 3.27 -4.74 -8.28
CA GLY A 178 3.97 -4.66 -7.01
C GLY A 178 5.39 -5.19 -7.06
N ILE A 179 6.17 -4.79 -6.07
CA ILE A 179 7.45 -5.42 -5.73
C ILE A 179 7.50 -5.76 -4.24
N HIS A 180 8.24 -6.78 -3.87
CA HIS A 180 8.38 -7.23 -2.50
C HIS A 180 9.81 -7.64 -2.17
N THR A 181 10.13 -7.67 -0.86
CA THR A 181 11.44 -8.13 -0.37
C THR A 181 11.35 -8.61 1.08
N PRO A 182 12.11 -9.64 1.48
CA PRO A 182 12.45 -9.84 2.88
C PRO A 182 13.37 -8.70 3.34
N TRP A 183 13.14 -8.17 4.55
CA TRP A 183 13.89 -7.03 5.06
C TRP A 183 13.89 -6.97 6.59
N GLY A 184 15.08 -6.75 7.17
CA GLY A 184 15.23 -6.47 8.60
C GLY A 184 15.16 -4.95 8.86
N CYS A 185 14.29 -4.50 9.75
CA CYS A 185 14.15 -3.09 10.11
C CYS A 185 13.45 -2.89 11.47
N VAL A 186 13.47 -1.68 11.95
CA VAL A 186 12.62 -1.26 13.08
C VAL A 186 11.36 -0.62 12.49
N ARG A 187 10.17 -1.21 12.72
CA ARG A 187 8.89 -0.59 12.32
C ARG A 187 8.33 0.28 13.43
N LYS A 188 8.53 -0.14 14.68
CA LYS A 188 8.13 0.59 15.89
C LYS A 188 9.24 0.49 16.92
N ILE A 189 9.61 1.60 17.55
CA ILE A 189 10.66 1.61 18.61
C ILE A 189 10.35 0.60 19.71
N LYS A 190 9.08 0.47 20.08
CA LYS A 190 8.63 -0.44 21.15
C LYS A 190 8.90 -1.91 20.84
N THR A 191 8.79 -2.32 19.57
CA THR A 191 9.03 -3.70 19.12
C THR A 191 10.52 -3.97 18.86
N GLY A 192 11.28 -2.92 18.53
CA GLY A 192 12.69 -3.05 18.16
C GLY A 192 12.87 -3.55 16.72
N TRP A 193 14.00 -4.21 16.50
CA TRP A 193 14.35 -4.83 15.21
C TRP A 193 13.47 -6.06 14.95
N GLU A 194 12.95 -6.16 13.73
CA GLU A 194 12.15 -7.30 13.28
C GLU A 194 12.49 -7.67 11.83
N ASP A 195 12.42 -8.96 11.53
CA ASP A 195 12.50 -9.46 10.16
C ASP A 195 11.09 -9.44 9.54
N CYS A 196 10.96 -8.71 8.42
CA CYS A 196 9.70 -8.49 7.73
C CYS A 196 9.75 -9.01 6.30
N ASN A 197 8.59 -9.35 5.76
CA ASN A 197 8.38 -9.37 4.31
C ASN A 197 7.59 -8.11 3.96
N LEU A 198 8.15 -7.27 3.10
CA LEU A 198 7.60 -5.97 2.75
C LEU A 198 7.21 -5.93 1.28
N TYR A 199 6.14 -5.18 0.95
CA TYR A 199 5.77 -4.87 -0.43
C TYR A 199 5.41 -3.40 -0.60
N GLY A 200 5.43 -2.97 -1.83
CA GLY A 200 4.87 -1.73 -2.34
C GLY A 200 4.46 -1.91 -3.79
N PHE A 201 3.76 -0.97 -4.36
CA PHE A 201 3.39 -1.04 -5.76
C PHE A 201 3.84 0.20 -6.53
N LEU A 202 3.99 0.04 -7.82
CA LEU A 202 4.38 1.11 -8.71
C LEU A 202 3.25 2.12 -8.87
N THR A 203 3.61 3.38 -9.07
CA THR A 203 2.70 4.46 -9.43
C THR A 203 3.10 5.11 -10.75
N THR A 204 2.15 5.73 -11.41
CA THR A 204 2.29 6.39 -12.69
C THR A 204 1.52 7.71 -12.70
N ASP A 205 1.45 8.40 -13.83
CA ASP A 205 0.62 9.60 -14.00
C ASP A 205 -0.86 9.23 -13.82
N ALA A 206 -1.64 10.16 -13.29
CA ALA A 206 -3.08 9.96 -13.15
C ALA A 206 -3.75 9.99 -14.54
N ASN A 207 -4.71 9.08 -14.78
CA ASN A 207 -5.63 9.18 -15.89
C ASN A 207 -6.71 10.24 -15.61
N ALA A 208 -7.60 10.51 -16.57
CA ALA A 208 -8.59 11.59 -16.46
C ALA A 208 -9.47 11.48 -15.21
N GLU A 209 -9.94 10.26 -14.87
CA GLU A 209 -10.83 10.04 -13.73
C GLU A 209 -10.13 10.36 -12.40
N VAL A 210 -8.91 9.83 -12.20
CA VAL A 210 -8.15 10.07 -10.97
C VAL A 210 -7.67 11.52 -10.90
N ALA A 211 -7.25 12.11 -12.04
CA ALA A 211 -6.76 13.49 -12.11
C ALA A 211 -7.81 14.52 -11.67
N THR A 212 -9.11 14.20 -11.82
CA THR A 212 -10.21 15.04 -11.34
C THR A 212 -10.12 15.31 -9.83
N TYR A 213 -9.55 14.38 -9.05
CA TYR A 213 -9.43 14.46 -7.59
C TYR A 213 -7.99 14.55 -7.11
N HIS A 214 -7.11 13.77 -7.75
CA HIS A 214 -5.70 13.68 -7.41
C HIS A 214 -4.83 13.68 -8.68
N SER A 215 -4.37 14.85 -9.09
CA SER A 215 -3.71 15.05 -10.40
C SER A 215 -2.29 14.49 -10.48
N LYS A 216 -1.68 14.07 -9.36
CA LYS A 216 -0.23 13.77 -9.33
C LYS A 216 0.13 12.35 -9.76
N ALA A 217 -0.69 11.38 -9.37
CA ALA A 217 -0.36 9.96 -9.57
C ALA A 217 -1.57 9.05 -9.39
N MET A 218 -1.45 7.84 -9.94
CA MET A 218 -2.32 6.70 -9.65
C MET A 218 -1.48 5.42 -9.53
N PRO A 219 -1.99 4.35 -8.90
CA PRO A 219 -1.34 3.04 -8.96
C PRO A 219 -1.20 2.53 -10.39
N VAL A 220 -0.14 1.78 -10.67
CA VAL A 220 -0.03 1.00 -11.91
C VAL A 220 -0.95 -0.21 -11.81
N ILE A 221 -1.98 -0.24 -12.62
CA ILE A 221 -3.00 -1.29 -12.63
C ILE A 221 -2.81 -2.17 -13.86
N LEU A 222 -2.76 -3.48 -13.64
CA LEU A 222 -2.70 -4.51 -14.67
C LEU A 222 -4.07 -5.19 -14.75
N THR A 223 -4.72 -5.09 -15.89
CA THR A 223 -6.07 -5.65 -16.12
C THR A 223 -6.10 -6.85 -17.05
N ASP A 224 -5.04 -7.03 -17.86
CA ASP A 224 -4.94 -8.13 -18.80
C ASP A 224 -4.14 -9.31 -18.17
N PRO A 225 -4.65 -10.54 -18.20
CA PRO A 225 -3.89 -11.73 -17.80
C PRO A 225 -2.52 -11.86 -18.47
N ALA A 226 -2.36 -11.42 -19.70
CA ALA A 226 -1.07 -11.42 -20.39
C ALA A 226 -0.06 -10.46 -19.73
N GLU A 227 -0.52 -9.32 -19.21
CA GLU A 227 0.31 -8.39 -18.44
C GLU A 227 0.73 -8.97 -17.09
N TRP A 228 -0.16 -9.74 -16.43
CA TRP A 228 0.17 -10.43 -15.18
C TRP A 228 1.24 -11.50 -15.43
N ASP A 229 1.08 -12.28 -16.51
CA ASP A 229 2.05 -13.31 -16.92
C ASP A 229 3.41 -12.68 -17.23
N LEU A 230 3.43 -11.56 -17.97
CA LEU A 230 4.64 -10.83 -18.29
C LEU A 230 5.28 -10.22 -17.03
N TRP A 231 4.48 -9.61 -16.14
CA TRP A 231 4.99 -9.00 -14.90
C TRP A 231 5.65 -10.04 -13.99
N LEU A 232 5.07 -11.23 -13.88
CA LEU A 232 5.61 -12.32 -13.06
C LEU A 232 6.60 -13.24 -13.82
N SER A 233 6.92 -12.96 -15.08
CA SER A 233 7.89 -13.75 -15.86
C SER A 233 9.34 -13.49 -15.43
N ASP A 234 10.29 -14.23 -16.03
CA ASP A 234 11.72 -14.00 -15.86
C ASP A 234 12.26 -12.83 -16.71
N ALA A 235 11.41 -12.14 -17.47
CA ALA A 235 11.80 -11.03 -18.31
C ALA A 235 12.56 -9.96 -17.51
N PRO A 236 13.67 -9.40 -18.02
CA PRO A 236 14.40 -8.35 -17.36
C PRO A 236 13.55 -7.07 -17.24
N TRP A 237 13.95 -6.15 -16.35
CA TRP A 237 13.22 -4.89 -16.12
C TRP A 237 12.99 -4.10 -17.43
N ALA A 238 13.96 -4.08 -18.31
CA ALA A 238 13.87 -3.36 -19.59
C ALA A 238 12.67 -3.79 -20.46
N GLU A 239 12.24 -5.04 -20.34
CA GLU A 239 11.11 -5.57 -21.10
C GLU A 239 9.76 -5.31 -20.43
N VAL A 240 9.71 -5.21 -19.10
CA VAL A 240 8.45 -5.04 -18.35
C VAL A 240 8.18 -3.59 -17.92
N GLN A 241 9.17 -2.70 -17.99
CA GLN A 241 9.04 -1.32 -17.53
C GLN A 241 7.94 -0.52 -18.23
N HIS A 242 7.56 -0.90 -19.47
CA HIS A 242 6.47 -0.26 -20.22
C HIS A 242 5.10 -0.49 -19.56
N LEU A 243 4.97 -1.48 -18.67
CA LEU A 243 3.76 -1.69 -17.87
C LEU A 243 3.57 -0.60 -16.80
N GLN A 244 4.60 0.20 -16.48
CA GLN A 244 4.47 1.38 -15.61
C GLN A 244 3.83 2.53 -16.39
N ARG A 245 2.55 2.40 -16.65
CA ARG A 245 1.71 3.35 -17.39
C ARG A 245 0.35 3.55 -16.73
N PRO A 246 -0.34 4.68 -16.97
CA PRO A 246 -1.72 4.84 -16.51
C PRO A 246 -2.65 3.87 -17.26
N LEU A 247 -3.79 3.57 -16.65
CA LEU A 247 -4.90 3.00 -17.39
C LEU A 247 -5.42 4.02 -18.41
N PRO A 248 -6.00 3.56 -19.53
CA PRO A 248 -6.72 4.44 -20.44
C PRO A 248 -7.82 5.24 -19.73
N ASP A 249 -8.10 6.43 -20.22
CA ASP A 249 -9.25 7.22 -19.78
C ASP A 249 -10.55 6.44 -20.00
N GLY A 250 -11.49 6.57 -19.06
CA GLY A 250 -12.74 5.80 -19.06
C GLY A 250 -12.65 4.39 -18.43
N ALA A 251 -11.45 3.96 -18.02
CA ALA A 251 -11.26 2.62 -17.44
C ALA A 251 -11.63 2.52 -15.95
N LEU A 252 -11.81 3.65 -15.28
CA LEU A 252 -12.13 3.69 -13.85
C LEU A 252 -13.47 4.37 -13.59
N ARG A 253 -14.11 3.98 -12.50
CA ARG A 253 -15.32 4.61 -11.96
C ARG A 253 -15.11 5.06 -10.54
N VAL A 254 -15.73 6.17 -10.15
CA VAL A 254 -15.86 6.56 -8.75
C VAL A 254 -16.99 5.74 -8.14
N VAL A 255 -16.68 4.89 -7.17
CA VAL A 255 -17.64 3.93 -6.59
C VAL A 255 -18.06 4.27 -5.15
N ALA A 256 -17.30 5.13 -4.44
CA ALA A 256 -17.66 5.63 -3.11
C ALA A 256 -16.88 6.92 -2.79
N ARG A 257 -17.34 7.65 -1.75
CA ARG A 257 -16.70 8.88 -1.27
C ARG A 257 -16.89 9.05 0.24
N GLY A 258 -15.92 9.72 0.87
CA GLY A 258 -16.00 10.19 2.26
C GLY A 258 -15.56 9.18 3.31
N GLU A 259 -15.82 7.89 3.12
CA GLU A 259 -15.47 6.85 4.06
C GLU A 259 -14.04 6.32 3.87
N ARG A 260 -13.41 5.91 4.99
CA ARG A 260 -12.05 5.34 4.98
C ARG A 260 -12.03 3.82 4.77
N LYS A 261 -13.12 3.25 4.35
CA LYS A 261 -13.29 1.84 3.99
C LYS A 261 -14.27 1.72 2.84
N ASP A 262 -14.08 0.73 2.00
CA ASP A 262 -15.07 0.37 1.00
C ASP A 262 -16.07 -0.61 1.63
N GLU A 263 -17.26 -0.13 1.91
CA GLU A 263 -18.34 -0.92 2.58
C GLU A 263 -19.30 -1.58 1.58
N ALA A 264 -18.93 -1.65 0.31
CA ALA A 264 -19.77 -2.33 -0.65
C ALA A 264 -20.00 -3.78 -0.23
N VAL A 265 -21.26 -4.14 -0.11
CA VAL A 265 -21.65 -5.57 -0.03
C VAL A 265 -21.51 -6.11 -1.45
N LEU A 266 -20.54 -6.99 -1.64
CA LEU A 266 -20.35 -7.70 -2.89
C LEU A 266 -21.05 -9.05 -2.74
N ASP A 267 -22.10 -9.27 -3.50
CA ASP A 267 -22.85 -10.54 -3.56
C ASP A 267 -21.99 -11.66 -4.18
#